data_661827f7e1f3f64c0cb7af8f240b83d3
#
_entry.id   661827f7e1f3f64c0cb7af8f240b83d3
#
_cell.length_a   1.000
_cell.length_b   1.000
_cell.length_c   1.000
_cell.angle_alpha   90.00
_cell.angle_beta   90.00
_cell.angle_gamma   90.00
#
_symmetry.space_group_name_H-M   'P 1'
#
loop_
_entity.id
_entity.type
_entity.pdbx_description
1 polymer ?
#
loop_
_entity_poly.entity_id
_entity_poly.type
_entity_poly.pdbx_seq_one_letter_code
_entity_poly.pdbx_strand_id
1 'polypeptide(L)'
;FPKVIFIVDTPDFFYEPSICAVRPYQEYINHKVDERCFPNRDELANNPNKVWFNTILKNVSKDYDNVSLVNAFDSLCNKEICPLTRNGRLLYRDDDHVSNKGARMIAKDLLKVIVE
;
A
#
# COMPACT_ATOMS: atom_id res chain seq x y z
N PHE A 1 26.91 0.68 -13.52
CA PHE A 1 26.52 0.52 -12.12
C PHE A 1 25.25 -0.31 -12.02
N PRO A 2 25.13 -1.16 -11.00
CA PRO A 2 23.89 -1.90 -10.81
C PRO A 2 22.72 -0.95 -10.55
N LYS A 3 21.55 -1.31 -11.04
CA LYS A 3 20.32 -0.59 -10.74
C LYS A 3 19.86 -0.90 -9.33
N VAL A 4 19.57 0.12 -8.56
CA VAL A 4 19.04 0.01 -7.19
C VAL A 4 17.60 0.50 -7.19
N ILE A 5 16.69 -0.28 -6.64
CA ILE A 5 15.28 0.06 -6.55
C ILE A 5 14.89 0.08 -5.08
N PHE A 6 14.45 1.25 -4.61
CA PHE A 6 13.83 1.37 -3.29
C PHE A 6 12.32 1.24 -3.42
N ILE A 7 11.72 0.44 -2.56
CA ILE A 7 10.29 0.35 -2.44
C ILE A 7 9.86 1.21 -1.25
N VAL A 8 9.07 2.24 -1.52
CA VAL A 8 8.47 3.06 -0.48
C VAL A 8 7.53 2.19 0.34
N ASP A 9 7.60 2.33 1.67
CA ASP A 9 6.90 1.47 2.60
C ASP A 9 5.38 1.43 2.35
N THR A 10 4.78 0.31 2.70
CA THR A 10 3.34 0.07 2.58
C THR A 10 2.56 0.85 3.63
N PRO A 11 1.25 1.08 3.43
CA PRO A 11 0.41 1.68 4.46
C PRO A 11 0.43 0.90 5.78
N ASP A 12 0.43 1.61 6.89
CA ASP A 12 0.22 1.06 8.23
C ASP A 12 -1.15 1.48 8.76
N PHE A 13 -1.79 0.59 9.50
CA PHE A 13 -3.11 0.83 10.08
C PHE A 13 -3.05 0.79 11.60
N PHE A 14 -3.99 1.49 12.25
CA PHE A 14 -4.14 1.46 13.71
C PHE A 14 -5.10 0.36 14.18
N TYR A 15 -5.51 -0.54 13.28
CA TYR A 15 -6.46 -1.62 13.51
C TYR A 15 -6.14 -2.80 12.61
N GLU A 16 -6.70 -3.98 12.94
CA GLU A 16 -6.52 -5.17 12.13
C GLU A 16 -7.35 -5.11 10.83
N PRO A 17 -6.71 -5.17 9.65
CA PRO A 17 -7.44 -5.14 8.38
C PRO A 17 -8.41 -6.29 8.18
N SER A 18 -8.27 -7.39 8.93
CA SER A 18 -9.17 -8.54 8.85
C SER A 18 -10.62 -8.21 9.15
N ILE A 19 -10.90 -7.10 9.84
CA ILE A 19 -12.28 -6.60 10.04
C ILE A 19 -12.98 -6.30 8.71
N CYS A 20 -12.21 -6.10 7.64
CA CYS A 20 -12.70 -5.78 6.31
C CYS A 20 -12.84 -7.02 5.42
N ALA A 21 -12.57 -8.22 5.96
CA ALA A 21 -12.86 -9.47 5.27
C ALA A 21 -14.39 -9.63 5.19
N VAL A 22 -14.96 -9.27 4.05
CA VAL A 22 -16.41 -9.33 3.85
C VAL A 22 -16.85 -10.78 3.82
N ARG A 23 -17.64 -11.16 4.81
CA ARG A 23 -18.36 -12.44 4.78
C ARG A 23 -19.66 -12.18 4.01
N PRO A 24 -20.01 -12.99 3.01
CA PRO A 24 -21.17 -12.71 2.15
C PRO A 24 -22.47 -12.43 2.89
N TYR A 25 -22.70 -13.06 4.05
CA TYR A 25 -23.91 -12.84 4.82
C TYR A 25 -23.93 -11.54 5.65
N GLN A 26 -22.78 -10.92 5.88
CA GLN A 26 -22.72 -9.64 6.62
C GLN A 26 -23.25 -8.46 5.79
N GLU A 27 -23.18 -8.56 4.46
CA GLU A 27 -23.80 -7.58 3.57
C GLU A 27 -25.32 -7.54 3.76
N TYR A 28 -25.93 -8.70 4.03
CA TYR A 28 -27.37 -8.80 4.22
C TYR A 28 -27.83 -8.33 5.60
N ILE A 29 -26.97 -8.37 6.60
CA ILE A 29 -27.33 -8.05 7.99
C ILE A 29 -27.05 -6.58 8.31
N ASN A 30 -26.00 -6.00 7.77
CA ASN A 30 -25.53 -4.68 8.19
C ASN A 30 -25.45 -3.63 7.10
N HIS A 31 -26.00 -3.71 5.97
CA HIS A 31 -26.07 -2.73 4.87
C HIS A 31 -25.17 -1.46 4.99
N LYS A 32 -24.21 -1.43 5.92
CA LYS A 32 -23.30 -0.32 6.16
C LYS A 32 -21.91 -0.70 5.69
N VAL A 33 -21.39 0.10 4.78
CA VAL A 33 -19.97 0.06 4.42
C VAL A 33 -19.18 0.53 5.64
N ASP A 34 -18.26 -0.30 6.13
CA ASP A 34 -17.35 0.10 7.18
C ASP A 34 -16.30 1.05 6.59
N GLU A 35 -16.33 2.31 7.00
CA GLU A 35 -15.42 3.35 6.49
C GLU A 35 -13.96 3.01 6.77
N ARG A 36 -13.65 2.21 7.80
CA ARG A 36 -12.29 1.75 8.08
C ARG A 36 -11.72 0.88 6.97
N CYS A 37 -12.56 0.33 6.10
CA CYS A 37 -12.13 -0.48 4.96
C CYS A 37 -11.72 0.36 3.75
N PHE A 38 -11.95 1.67 3.80
CA PHE A 38 -11.63 2.62 2.74
C PHE A 38 -10.93 3.86 3.31
N PRO A 39 -9.80 3.68 4.03
CA PRO A 39 -9.12 4.82 4.64
C PRO A 39 -8.61 5.80 3.60
N ASN A 40 -8.52 7.07 4.00
CA ASN A 40 -7.98 8.13 3.16
C ASN A 40 -6.48 7.94 2.95
N ARG A 41 -6.05 8.02 1.69
CA ARG A 41 -4.64 7.82 1.32
C ARG A 41 -3.73 8.86 1.97
N ASP A 42 -4.11 10.12 1.96
CA ASP A 42 -3.29 11.20 2.50
C ASP A 42 -3.10 11.06 4.01
N GLU A 43 -4.12 10.63 4.73
CA GLU A 43 -4.02 10.36 6.17
C GLU A 43 -3.00 9.27 6.47
N LEU A 44 -3.00 8.18 5.69
CA LEU A 44 -2.03 7.11 5.86
C LEU A 44 -0.62 7.54 5.45
N ALA A 45 -0.49 8.32 4.39
CA ALA A 45 0.79 8.80 3.91
C ALA A 45 1.43 9.84 4.83
N ASN A 46 0.64 10.57 5.60
CA ASN A 46 1.10 11.64 6.50
C ASN A 46 1.54 11.15 7.88
N ASN A 47 1.65 9.84 8.10
CA ASN A 47 2.29 9.31 9.30
C ASN A 47 3.72 9.89 9.38
N PRO A 48 4.11 10.57 10.48
CA PRO A 48 5.39 11.27 10.57
C PRO A 48 6.61 10.38 10.30
N ASN A 49 6.57 9.13 10.74
CA ASN A 49 7.66 8.18 10.51
C ASN A 49 7.81 7.85 9.02
N LYS A 50 6.70 7.72 8.30
CA LYS A 50 6.71 7.46 6.87
C LYS A 50 7.17 8.67 6.07
N VAL A 51 6.73 9.86 6.43
CA VAL A 51 7.14 11.10 5.78
C VAL A 51 8.66 11.28 5.88
N TRP A 52 9.22 11.09 7.07
CA TRP A 52 10.65 11.18 7.32
C TRP A 52 11.44 10.19 6.45
N PHE A 53 11.05 8.92 6.50
CA PHE A 53 11.71 7.84 5.77
C PHE A 53 11.62 8.04 4.24
N ASN A 54 10.43 8.37 3.75
CA ASN A 54 10.21 8.60 2.33
C ASN A 54 10.97 9.81 1.80
N THR A 55 11.13 10.85 2.62
CA THR A 55 11.93 12.02 2.27
C THR A 55 13.40 11.64 2.04
N ILE A 56 13.96 10.79 2.92
CA ILE A 56 15.32 10.28 2.76
C ILE A 56 15.45 9.48 1.46
N LEU A 57 14.52 8.57 1.17
CA LEU A 57 14.55 7.77 -0.05
C LEU A 57 14.48 8.64 -1.31
N LYS A 58 13.62 9.64 -1.31
CA LYS A 58 13.48 10.58 -2.42
C LYS A 58 14.78 11.36 -2.66
N ASN A 59 15.40 11.84 -1.59
CA ASN A 59 16.66 12.59 -1.69
C ASN A 59 17.79 11.72 -2.27
N VAL A 60 17.92 10.48 -1.79
CA VAL A 60 18.90 9.55 -2.32
C VAL A 60 18.64 9.26 -3.80
N SER A 61 17.38 9.06 -4.19
CA SER A 61 17.05 8.75 -5.59
C SER A 61 17.35 9.91 -6.54
N LYS A 62 17.31 11.15 -6.06
CA LYS A 62 17.69 12.34 -6.86
C LYS A 62 19.19 12.45 -7.07
N ASP A 63 19.97 12.01 -6.10
CA ASP A 63 21.43 12.16 -6.11
C ASP A 63 22.13 11.07 -6.94
N TYR A 64 21.44 9.99 -7.28
CA TYR A 64 22.04 8.84 -7.99
C TYR A 64 21.15 8.41 -9.16
N ASP A 65 21.69 8.44 -10.36
CA ASP A 65 20.95 8.08 -11.59
C ASP A 65 20.57 6.61 -11.66
N ASN A 66 21.29 5.75 -10.94
CA ASN A 66 21.01 4.31 -10.90
C ASN A 66 19.99 3.91 -9.83
N VAL A 67 19.43 4.87 -9.11
CA VAL A 67 18.44 4.63 -8.06
C VAL A 67 17.05 5.02 -8.56
N SER A 68 16.10 4.11 -8.40
CA SER A 68 14.68 4.32 -8.73
C SER A 68 13.81 4.08 -7.50
N LEU A 69 12.65 4.73 -7.45
CA LEU A 69 11.66 4.51 -6.40
C LEU A 69 10.44 3.82 -6.98
N VAL A 70 9.93 2.83 -6.26
CA VAL A 70 8.61 2.26 -6.46
C VAL A 70 7.77 2.59 -5.23
N ASN A 71 6.65 3.28 -5.44
CA ASN A 71 5.77 3.64 -4.35
C ASN A 71 4.68 2.58 -4.17
N ALA A 72 4.76 1.81 -3.09
CA ALA A 72 3.78 0.78 -2.79
C ALA A 72 2.35 1.34 -2.60
N PHE A 73 2.20 2.59 -2.18
CA PHE A 73 0.90 3.25 -2.14
C PHE A 73 0.24 3.31 -3.51
N ASP A 74 1.01 3.57 -4.57
CA ASP A 74 0.47 3.61 -5.94
C ASP A 74 -0.03 2.24 -6.39
N SER A 75 0.58 1.16 -5.89
CA SER A 75 0.16 -0.20 -6.20
C SER A 75 -1.12 -0.62 -5.46
N LEU A 76 -1.28 -0.15 -4.23
CA LEU A 76 -2.32 -0.62 -3.30
C LEU A 76 -3.50 0.35 -3.18
N CYS A 77 -3.31 1.61 -3.54
CA CYS A 77 -4.28 2.69 -3.35
C CYS A 77 -4.62 3.36 -4.67
N ASN A 78 -5.80 3.97 -4.73
CA ASN A 78 -6.07 4.97 -5.77
C ASN A 78 -5.63 6.36 -5.27
N LYS A 79 -6.04 7.43 -5.96
CA LYS A 79 -5.62 8.80 -5.61
C LYS A 79 -6.20 9.28 -4.27
N GLU A 80 -7.32 8.74 -3.85
CA GLU A 80 -8.08 9.23 -2.69
C GLU A 80 -8.06 8.26 -1.52
N ILE A 81 -8.19 6.97 -1.77
CA ILE A 81 -8.34 5.95 -0.74
C ILE A 81 -7.39 4.77 -0.92
N CYS A 82 -7.17 4.05 0.18
CA CYS A 82 -6.44 2.79 0.21
C CYS A 82 -7.39 1.67 0.62
N PRO A 83 -8.08 1.03 -0.36
CA PRO A 83 -9.00 -0.07 -0.02
C PRO A 83 -8.23 -1.21 0.65
N LEU A 84 -8.83 -1.81 1.68
CA LEU A 84 -8.20 -2.94 2.39
C LEU A 84 -8.42 -4.27 1.68
N THR A 85 -9.40 -4.32 0.76
CA THR A 85 -9.70 -5.51 -0.03
C THR A 85 -9.74 -5.18 -1.51
N ARG A 86 -9.51 -6.19 -2.34
CA ARG A 86 -9.71 -6.13 -3.78
C ARG A 86 -10.29 -7.46 -4.27
N ASN A 87 -11.42 -7.39 -4.96
CA ASN A 87 -12.13 -8.58 -5.42
C ASN A 87 -12.43 -9.56 -4.28
N GLY A 88 -12.83 -9.02 -3.12
CA GLY A 88 -13.17 -9.80 -1.92
C GLY A 88 -11.98 -10.37 -1.15
N ARG A 89 -10.73 -10.05 -1.57
CA ARG A 89 -9.52 -10.54 -0.90
C ARG A 89 -8.80 -9.42 -0.18
N LEU A 90 -8.36 -9.69 1.06
CA LEU A 90 -7.55 -8.75 1.83
C LEU A 90 -6.21 -8.50 1.15
N LEU A 91 -5.80 -7.24 1.11
CA LEU A 91 -4.49 -6.81 0.62
C LEU A 91 -3.42 -6.81 1.71
N TYR A 92 -3.82 -6.97 2.97
CA TYR A 92 -2.95 -6.91 4.13
C TYR A 92 -3.10 -8.16 4.99
N ARG A 93 -1.97 -8.66 5.51
CA ARG A 93 -1.94 -9.79 6.44
C ARG A 93 -2.19 -9.35 7.88
N ASP A 94 -1.67 -8.16 8.23
CA ASP A 94 -1.81 -7.52 9.54
C ASP A 94 -1.75 -5.99 9.36
N ASP A 95 -1.58 -5.24 10.44
CA ASP A 95 -1.60 -3.79 10.43
C ASP A 95 -0.44 -3.13 9.68
N ASP A 96 0.63 -3.85 9.40
CA ASP A 96 1.83 -3.30 8.74
C ASP A 96 2.46 -4.23 7.67
N HIS A 97 1.84 -5.35 7.34
CA HIS A 97 2.33 -6.27 6.31
C HIS A 97 1.27 -6.55 5.24
N VAL A 98 1.71 -6.61 4.00
CA VAL A 98 0.83 -6.99 2.89
C VAL A 98 0.58 -8.49 2.88
N SER A 99 -0.60 -8.88 2.37
CA SER A 99 -0.91 -10.26 2.04
C SER A 99 -0.21 -10.68 0.75
N ASN A 100 -0.33 -11.96 0.38
CA ASN A 100 0.14 -12.43 -0.93
C ASN A 100 -0.51 -11.66 -2.08
N LYS A 101 -1.79 -11.32 -1.95
CA LYS A 101 -2.50 -10.52 -2.97
C LYS A 101 -1.91 -9.11 -3.08
N GLY A 102 -1.69 -8.44 -1.96
CA GLY A 102 -1.07 -7.11 -1.93
C GLY A 102 0.36 -7.15 -2.48
N ALA A 103 1.15 -8.14 -2.10
CA ALA A 103 2.51 -8.31 -2.58
C ALA A 103 2.56 -8.50 -4.10
N ARG A 104 1.63 -9.25 -4.68
CA ARG A 104 1.55 -9.43 -6.15
C ARG A 104 1.24 -8.14 -6.88
N MET A 105 0.41 -7.28 -6.29
CA MET A 105 0.11 -5.97 -6.87
C MET A 105 1.35 -5.07 -6.92
N ILE A 106 2.13 -5.06 -5.85
CA ILE A 106 3.40 -4.34 -5.80
C ILE A 106 4.40 -4.93 -6.81
N ALA A 107 4.48 -6.26 -6.87
CA ALA A 107 5.40 -6.96 -7.77
C ALA A 107 5.15 -6.62 -9.25
N LYS A 108 3.90 -6.44 -9.67
CA LYS A 108 3.59 -6.02 -11.04
C LYS A 108 4.22 -4.67 -11.38
N ASP A 109 4.13 -3.72 -10.48
CA ASP A 109 4.69 -2.38 -10.69
C ASP A 109 6.22 -2.41 -10.61
N LEU A 110 6.76 -3.22 -9.70
CA LEU A 110 8.20 -3.44 -9.59
C LEU A 110 8.78 -4.02 -10.89
N LEU A 111 8.11 -5.00 -11.50
CA LEU A 111 8.55 -5.59 -12.76
C LEU A 111 8.64 -4.57 -13.88
N LYS A 112 7.73 -3.62 -13.96
CA LYS A 112 7.77 -2.54 -14.95
C LYS A 112 9.04 -1.71 -14.83
N VAL A 113 9.51 -1.47 -13.61
CA VAL A 113 10.74 -0.70 -13.36
C VAL A 113 11.99 -1.53 -13.67
N ILE A 114 11.97 -2.83 -13.36
CA ILE A 114 13.10 -3.73 -13.61
C ILE A 114 13.40 -3.88 -15.11
N VAL A 115 12.36 -3.98 -15.94
CA VAL A 115 12.51 -4.21 -17.38
C VAL A 115 12.74 -2.93 -18.20
N GLU A 116 12.62 -1.78 -17.58
CA GLU A 116 13.03 -0.52 -18.19
C GLU A 116 14.57 -0.39 -18.13
#